data_656873b89b5d62d933a2fa00e998a14b
#
_entry.id   656873b89b5d62d933a2fa00e998a14b
#
_cell.length_a   1.000
_cell.length_b   1.000
_cell.length_c   1.000
_cell.angle_alpha   90.00
_cell.angle_beta   90.00
_cell.angle_gamma   90.00
#
_symmetry.space_group_name_H-M   'P 1'
#
loop_
_entity.id
_entity.type
_entity.pdbx_description
1 polymer ?
#
loop_
_entity_poly.entity_id
_entity_poly.type
_entity_poly.pdbx_seq_one_letter_code
_entity_poly.pdbx_strand_id
1 'polypeptide(L)'
;EKGLAYVDFSTQEAMREMRGTLTEPGKNSPYRDTSIETNLQEFAKMTAGEYPEGHCSLRAKIDMTSPFMCMRDPVIYRIKFAHHHQTGEKWCVYPMYDFTHGQSDAIEGITHSLCSLEFENHRPLVDELRAAALERRAQQQQRLLIWF
;
A
#
# COMPACT_ATOMS: atom_id res chain seq x y z
N GLU A 1 -9.23 7.93 -2.84
CA GLU A 1 -10.63 8.41 -2.71
C GLU A 1 -11.27 8.02 -1.37
N LYS A 2 -10.97 6.82 -0.82
CA LYS A 2 -11.54 6.36 0.47
C LYS A 2 -10.82 6.89 1.72
N GLY A 3 -9.69 7.61 1.58
CA GLY A 3 -8.89 8.10 2.71
C GLY A 3 -8.09 7.00 3.43
N LEU A 4 -7.90 5.84 2.80
CA LEU A 4 -7.20 4.68 3.38
C LEU A 4 -5.69 4.65 3.07
N ALA A 5 -5.17 5.69 2.42
CA ALA A 5 -3.76 5.84 2.12
C ALA A 5 -3.38 7.32 2.05
N TYR A 6 -2.10 7.61 2.24
CA TYR A 6 -1.54 8.94 2.17
C TYR A 6 -0.13 8.92 1.55
N VAL A 7 0.24 10.03 0.90
CA VAL A 7 1.59 10.23 0.39
C VAL A 7 2.47 10.77 1.52
N ASP A 8 3.55 10.08 1.81
CA ASP A 8 4.49 10.39 2.89
C ASP A 8 5.82 10.87 2.31
N PHE A 9 6.23 12.08 2.65
CA PHE A 9 7.49 12.71 2.25
C PHE A 9 8.59 12.56 3.31
N SER A 10 8.36 11.77 4.36
CA SER A 10 9.36 11.51 5.38
C SER A 10 10.55 10.74 4.80
N THR A 11 11.75 11.05 5.30
CA THR A 11 12.95 10.27 4.97
C THR A 11 12.86 8.85 5.52
N GLN A 12 13.69 7.94 5.00
CA GLN A 12 13.71 6.55 5.49
C GLN A 12 14.09 6.48 6.99
N GLU A 13 15.00 7.34 7.44
CA GLU A 13 15.38 7.45 8.85
C GLU A 13 14.19 7.87 9.71
N ALA A 14 13.52 8.96 9.32
CA ALA A 14 12.34 9.45 10.04
C ALA A 14 11.21 8.41 10.06
N MET A 15 10.99 7.67 8.94
CA MET A 15 10.01 6.58 8.91
C MET A 15 10.37 5.44 9.86
N ARG A 16 11.67 5.09 10.00
CA ARG A 16 12.12 4.06 10.94
C ARG A 16 11.88 4.50 12.37
N GLU A 17 12.23 5.74 12.72
CA GLU A 17 11.98 6.30 14.06
C GLU A 17 10.50 6.34 14.39
N MET A 18 9.67 6.82 13.47
CA MET A 18 8.21 6.87 13.65
C MET A 18 7.58 5.49 13.77
N ARG A 19 8.13 4.47 13.11
CA ARG A 19 7.61 3.10 13.21
C ARG A 19 7.75 2.53 14.61
N GLY A 20 8.69 2.98 15.41
CA GLY A 20 8.98 2.47 16.75
C GLY A 20 9.67 1.11 16.73
N THR A 21 9.57 0.38 17.83
CA THR A 21 10.19 -0.93 18.02
C THR A 21 9.15 -2.02 18.32
N LEU A 22 9.60 -3.25 18.57
CA LEU A 22 8.68 -4.34 18.97
C LEU A 22 8.02 -4.08 20.32
N THR A 23 8.68 -3.29 21.19
CA THR A 23 8.20 -2.95 22.53
C THR A 23 7.63 -1.55 22.65
N GLU A 24 7.90 -0.68 21.69
CA GLU A 24 7.42 0.69 21.67
C GLU A 24 6.47 0.91 20.50
N PRO A 25 5.29 1.52 20.73
CA PRO A 25 4.36 1.83 19.65
C PRO A 25 4.96 2.84 18.68
N GLY A 26 4.48 2.83 17.45
CA GLY A 26 4.83 3.85 16.46
C GLY A 26 4.14 5.18 16.72
N LYS A 27 4.60 6.21 16.02
CA LYS A 27 4.04 7.56 16.00
C LYS A 27 3.51 7.88 14.60
N ASN A 28 2.43 8.65 14.54
CA ASN A 28 1.88 9.08 13.26
C ASN A 28 2.87 9.95 12.49
N SER A 29 2.93 9.73 11.18
CA SER A 29 3.60 10.66 10.27
C SER A 29 2.87 12.01 10.25
N PRO A 30 3.57 13.14 10.10
CA PRO A 30 2.95 14.45 9.92
C PRO A 30 2.08 14.53 8.65
N TYR A 31 2.28 13.63 7.70
CA TYR A 31 1.52 13.56 6.45
C TYR A 31 0.27 12.66 6.53
N ARG A 32 0.10 11.92 7.63
CA ARG A 32 -0.96 10.92 7.79
C ARG A 32 -2.37 11.47 7.67
N ASP A 33 -2.58 12.69 8.13
CA ASP A 33 -3.88 13.35 8.17
C ASP A 33 -4.05 14.41 7.06
N THR A 34 -3.21 14.37 6.03
CA THR A 34 -3.35 15.18 4.82
C THR A 34 -4.69 14.87 4.14
N SER A 35 -5.32 15.89 3.55
CA SER A 35 -6.63 15.74 2.90
C SER A 35 -6.60 14.73 1.76
N ILE A 36 -7.74 14.10 1.48
CA ILE A 36 -7.89 13.15 0.37
C ILE A 36 -7.53 13.81 -0.96
N GLU A 37 -7.96 15.06 -1.15
CA GLU A 37 -7.70 15.80 -2.37
C GLU A 37 -6.20 16.04 -2.59
N THR A 38 -5.49 16.50 -1.57
CA THR A 38 -4.03 16.67 -1.61
C THR A 38 -3.33 15.35 -1.91
N ASN A 39 -3.72 14.27 -1.23
CA ASN A 39 -3.14 12.94 -1.46
C ASN A 39 -3.37 12.44 -2.90
N LEU A 40 -4.51 12.72 -3.50
CA LEU A 40 -4.78 12.38 -4.91
C LEU A 40 -3.89 13.18 -5.86
N GLN A 41 -3.71 14.48 -5.61
CA GLN A 41 -2.82 15.34 -6.40
C GLN A 41 -1.37 14.90 -6.30
N GLU A 42 -0.88 14.63 -5.08
CA GLU A 42 0.50 14.18 -4.86
C GLU A 42 0.76 12.79 -5.46
N PHE A 43 -0.21 11.87 -5.36
CA PHE A 43 -0.11 10.56 -6.00
C PHE A 43 -0.14 10.66 -7.53
N ALA A 44 -0.90 11.60 -8.11
CA ALA A 44 -0.88 11.85 -9.55
C ALA A 44 0.50 12.34 -10.01
N LYS A 45 1.14 13.27 -9.29
CA LYS A 45 2.52 13.72 -9.57
C LYS A 45 3.53 12.57 -9.44
N MET A 46 3.36 11.73 -8.40
CA MET A 46 4.18 10.55 -8.18
C MET A 46 4.11 9.59 -9.39
N THR A 47 2.90 9.33 -9.91
CA THR A 47 2.68 8.45 -11.08
C THR A 47 3.11 9.09 -12.41
N ALA A 48 3.11 10.42 -12.48
CA ALA A 48 3.63 11.18 -13.63
C ALA A 48 5.17 11.20 -13.68
N GLY A 49 5.86 10.73 -12.63
CA GLY A 49 7.32 10.73 -12.55
C GLY A 49 7.92 12.10 -12.22
N GLU A 50 7.15 13.00 -11.62
CA GLU A 50 7.61 14.34 -11.24
C GLU A 50 8.57 14.31 -10.03
N TYR A 51 8.57 13.20 -9.26
CA TYR A 51 9.42 13.02 -8.09
C TYR A 51 10.52 12.00 -8.33
N PRO A 52 11.74 12.24 -7.84
CA PRO A 52 12.82 11.27 -7.91
C PRO A 52 12.58 10.06 -6.98
N GLU A 53 13.31 8.98 -7.22
CA GLU A 53 13.29 7.81 -6.32
C GLU A 53 13.62 8.21 -4.88
N GLY A 54 12.87 7.65 -3.93
CA GLY A 54 13.07 7.90 -2.51
C GLY A 54 12.51 9.23 -2.00
N HIS A 55 11.97 10.10 -2.85
CA HIS A 55 11.42 11.40 -2.43
C HIS A 55 10.14 11.26 -1.61
N CYS A 56 9.26 10.37 -2.00
CA CYS A 56 8.03 10.05 -1.29
C CYS A 56 7.60 8.60 -1.54
N SER A 57 6.64 8.15 -0.75
CA SER A 57 6.01 6.84 -0.90
C SER A 57 4.51 6.92 -0.57
N LEU A 58 3.71 6.03 -1.15
CA LEU A 58 2.31 5.88 -0.73
C LEU A 58 2.25 4.86 0.40
N ARG A 59 1.66 5.25 1.53
CA ARG A 59 1.49 4.39 2.71
C ARG A 59 0.01 4.08 2.93
N ALA A 60 -0.29 2.85 3.37
CA ALA A 60 -1.61 2.52 3.89
C ALA A 60 -1.83 3.20 5.24
N LYS A 61 -3.06 3.65 5.50
CA LYS A 61 -3.48 4.25 6.76
C LYS A 61 -4.17 3.19 7.60
N ILE A 62 -3.42 2.47 8.44
CA ILE A 62 -3.90 1.36 9.26
C ILE A 62 -3.81 1.74 10.74
N ASP A 63 -2.75 1.30 11.43
CA ASP A 63 -2.58 1.56 12.88
C ASP A 63 -1.10 1.61 13.27
N MET A 64 -0.62 2.82 13.56
CA MET A 64 0.77 3.03 14.00
C MET A 64 1.07 2.46 15.39
N THR A 65 0.04 2.11 16.17
CA THR A 65 0.19 1.53 17.52
C THR A 65 0.12 -0.01 17.53
N SER A 66 -0.15 -0.62 16.39
CA SER A 66 -0.28 -2.07 16.25
C SER A 66 0.94 -2.82 16.82
N PRO A 67 0.75 -3.95 17.53
CA PRO A 67 1.85 -4.82 17.93
C PRO A 67 2.56 -5.44 16.72
N PHE A 68 1.88 -5.56 15.59
CA PHE A 68 2.46 -6.07 14.34
C PHE A 68 3.11 -4.92 13.55
N MET A 69 4.42 -5.00 13.39
CA MET A 69 5.19 -3.97 12.68
C MET A 69 4.71 -3.76 11.22
N CYS A 70 4.24 -4.81 10.56
CA CYS A 70 3.71 -4.76 9.20
C CYS A 70 2.39 -3.99 9.08
N MET A 71 1.66 -3.79 10.19
CA MET A 71 0.41 -3.03 10.24
C MET A 71 0.61 -1.54 10.54
N ARG A 72 1.84 -1.13 10.88
CA ARG A 72 2.17 0.28 11.21
C ARG A 72 2.36 1.10 9.94
N ASP A 73 1.25 1.42 9.29
CA ASP A 73 1.17 2.21 8.06
C ASP A 73 2.25 1.79 7.03
N PRO A 74 2.18 0.56 6.49
CA PRO A 74 3.19 0.06 5.57
C PRO A 74 3.22 0.84 4.25
N VAL A 75 4.39 0.92 3.64
CA VAL A 75 4.53 1.42 2.27
C VAL A 75 3.85 0.44 1.32
N ILE A 76 2.94 0.94 0.49
CA ILE A 76 2.20 0.14 -0.51
C ILE A 76 2.68 0.40 -1.93
N TYR A 77 3.14 1.62 -2.22
CA TYR A 77 3.79 1.98 -3.50
C TYR A 77 5.04 2.83 -3.28
N ARG A 78 6.04 2.61 -4.12
CA ARG A 78 7.29 3.40 -4.17
C ARG A 78 7.58 3.86 -5.57
N ILE A 79 8.35 4.95 -5.70
CA ILE A 79 8.90 5.41 -6.98
C ILE A 79 10.12 4.55 -7.31
N LYS A 80 10.17 4.04 -8.53
CA LYS A 80 11.31 3.32 -9.06
C LYS A 80 11.37 3.49 -10.58
N PHE A 81 12.42 4.08 -11.08
CA PHE A 81 12.70 4.16 -12.51
C PHE A 81 13.49 2.93 -12.95
N ALA A 82 12.78 1.94 -13.49
CA ALA A 82 13.37 0.69 -13.93
C ALA A 82 12.67 0.18 -15.19
N HIS A 83 13.46 -0.36 -16.11
CA HIS A 83 12.92 -1.04 -17.29
C HIS A 83 12.26 -2.37 -16.88
N HIS A 84 10.99 -2.52 -17.19
CA HIS A 84 10.23 -3.75 -16.95
C HIS A 84 10.15 -4.57 -18.24
N HIS A 85 10.41 -5.87 -18.19
CA HIS A 85 10.53 -6.76 -19.36
C HIS A 85 9.29 -6.78 -20.28
N GLN A 86 8.08 -6.52 -19.76
CA GLN A 86 6.84 -6.48 -20.53
C GLN A 86 6.38 -5.06 -20.88
N THR A 87 6.57 -4.10 -19.97
CA THR A 87 6.00 -2.76 -20.10
C THR A 87 7.04 -1.66 -20.39
N GLY A 88 8.33 -2.01 -20.46
CA GLY A 88 9.39 -1.05 -20.66
C GLY A 88 9.47 -0.04 -19.53
N GLU A 89 9.56 1.23 -19.87
CA GLU A 89 9.64 2.36 -18.93
C GLU A 89 8.29 3.05 -18.69
N LYS A 90 7.17 2.36 -19.00
CA LYS A 90 5.82 2.93 -18.90
C LYS A 90 5.45 3.36 -17.48
N TRP A 91 5.94 2.65 -16.47
CA TRP A 91 5.58 2.87 -15.08
C TRP A 91 6.80 3.28 -14.26
N CYS A 92 6.63 4.30 -13.42
CA CYS A 92 7.65 4.76 -12.46
C CYS A 92 7.22 4.56 -10.99
N VAL A 93 6.04 4.00 -10.77
CA VAL A 93 5.51 3.66 -9.43
C VAL A 93 5.21 2.18 -9.39
N TYR A 94 5.82 1.49 -8.42
CA TYR A 94 5.73 0.06 -8.25
C TYR A 94 5.16 -0.30 -6.88
N PRO A 95 4.23 -1.27 -6.81
CA PRO A 95 3.71 -1.76 -5.55
C PRO A 95 4.76 -2.55 -4.77
N MET A 96 4.63 -2.54 -3.46
CA MET A 96 5.39 -3.42 -2.57
C MET A 96 4.80 -4.83 -2.59
N TYR A 97 5.65 -5.85 -2.35
CA TYR A 97 5.27 -7.26 -2.39
C TYR A 97 4.06 -7.58 -1.49
N ASP A 98 4.09 -7.12 -0.24
CA ASP A 98 3.03 -7.37 0.73
C ASP A 98 1.66 -6.87 0.28
N PHE A 99 1.65 -5.74 -0.45
CA PHE A 99 0.42 -5.19 -1.02
C PHE A 99 -0.03 -5.96 -2.26
N THR A 100 0.91 -6.34 -3.13
CA THR A 100 0.60 -6.98 -4.43
C THR A 100 0.13 -8.40 -4.26
N HIS A 101 0.80 -9.20 -3.43
CA HIS A 101 0.57 -10.63 -3.29
C HIS A 101 -0.90 -10.92 -2.92
N GLY A 102 -1.38 -10.37 -1.80
CA GLY A 102 -2.75 -10.62 -1.36
C GLY A 102 -3.83 -10.12 -2.33
N GLN A 103 -3.57 -9.02 -3.04
CA GLN A 103 -4.51 -8.49 -4.03
C GLN A 103 -4.53 -9.32 -5.32
N SER A 104 -3.38 -9.73 -5.83
CA SER A 104 -3.29 -10.60 -7.00
C SER A 104 -4.03 -11.91 -6.75
N ASP A 105 -3.77 -12.56 -5.62
CA ASP A 105 -4.45 -13.78 -5.24
C ASP A 105 -5.98 -13.62 -5.15
N ALA A 106 -6.44 -12.51 -4.58
CA ALA A 106 -7.86 -12.22 -4.46
C ALA A 106 -8.51 -11.96 -5.83
N ILE A 107 -7.84 -11.24 -6.73
CA ILE A 107 -8.32 -10.91 -8.07
C ILE A 107 -8.36 -12.18 -8.95
N GLU A 108 -7.33 -13.00 -8.87
CA GLU A 108 -7.18 -14.23 -9.66
C GLU A 108 -8.01 -15.40 -9.10
N GLY A 109 -8.57 -15.26 -7.90
CA GLY A 109 -9.37 -16.29 -7.25
C GLY A 109 -8.55 -17.48 -6.74
N ILE A 110 -7.30 -17.22 -6.36
CA ILE A 110 -6.39 -18.23 -5.82
C ILE A 110 -6.96 -18.80 -4.51
N THR A 111 -7.09 -20.13 -4.44
CA THR A 111 -7.63 -20.86 -3.28
C THR A 111 -6.55 -21.23 -2.26
N HIS A 112 -5.32 -21.43 -2.70
CA HIS A 112 -4.18 -21.82 -1.87
C HIS A 112 -3.01 -20.87 -2.13
N SER A 113 -2.89 -19.84 -1.31
CA SER A 113 -1.83 -18.83 -1.40
C SER A 113 -0.58 -19.34 -0.67
N LEU A 114 0.57 -19.30 -1.34
CA LEU A 114 1.84 -19.75 -0.84
C LEU A 114 2.86 -18.61 -0.81
N CYS A 115 3.58 -18.47 0.28
CA CYS A 115 4.72 -17.57 0.40
C CYS A 115 5.85 -18.21 1.21
N SER A 116 7.05 -17.63 1.16
CA SER A 116 8.16 -18.09 1.98
C SER A 116 7.93 -17.75 3.46
N LEU A 117 8.52 -18.54 4.35
CA LEU A 117 8.33 -18.46 5.81
C LEU A 117 8.71 -17.08 6.39
N GLU A 118 9.60 -16.36 5.73
CA GLU A 118 9.99 -15.00 6.13
C GLU A 118 8.82 -14.00 6.17
N PHE A 119 7.73 -14.27 5.43
CA PHE A 119 6.52 -13.47 5.38
C PHE A 119 5.40 -13.94 6.34
N GLU A 120 5.65 -14.94 7.19
CA GLU A 120 4.65 -15.44 8.13
C GLU A 120 4.06 -14.33 9.01
N ASN A 121 4.93 -13.44 9.52
CA ASN A 121 4.52 -12.31 10.35
C ASN A 121 3.71 -11.23 9.59
N HIS A 122 3.66 -11.28 8.26
CA HIS A 122 2.91 -10.35 7.41
C HIS A 122 1.48 -10.84 7.13
N ARG A 123 1.12 -12.04 7.57
CA ARG A 123 -0.21 -12.63 7.36
C ARG A 123 -1.37 -11.71 7.76
N PRO A 124 -1.35 -11.00 8.91
CA PRO A 124 -2.43 -10.08 9.27
C PRO A 124 -2.65 -8.98 8.21
N LEU A 125 -1.56 -8.44 7.64
CA LEU A 125 -1.63 -7.44 6.58
C LEU A 125 -2.23 -8.02 5.28
N VAL A 126 -1.81 -9.22 4.90
CA VAL A 126 -2.33 -9.92 3.70
C VAL A 126 -3.82 -10.19 3.85
N ASP A 127 -4.27 -10.65 5.01
CA ASP A 127 -5.67 -10.96 5.28
C ASP A 127 -6.54 -9.69 5.21
N GLU A 128 -6.08 -8.56 5.76
CA GLU A 128 -6.78 -7.27 5.68
C GLU A 128 -6.86 -6.73 4.24
N LEU A 129 -5.75 -6.78 3.50
CA LEU A 129 -5.72 -6.35 2.10
C LEU A 129 -6.58 -7.22 1.19
N ARG A 130 -6.63 -8.54 1.43
CA ARG A 130 -7.53 -9.47 0.72
C ARG A 130 -8.99 -9.16 1.00
N ALA A 131 -9.36 -8.94 2.25
CA ALA A 131 -10.73 -8.56 2.62
C ALA A 131 -11.16 -7.29 1.88
N ALA A 132 -10.34 -6.24 1.88
CA ALA A 132 -10.59 -5.00 1.16
C ALA A 132 -10.71 -5.18 -0.37
N ALA A 133 -9.95 -6.12 -0.96
CA ALA A 133 -10.03 -6.44 -2.39
C ALA A 133 -11.30 -7.22 -2.74
N LEU A 134 -11.71 -8.16 -1.91
CA LEU A 134 -12.94 -8.95 -2.08
C LEU A 134 -14.20 -8.09 -1.95
N GLU A 135 -14.22 -7.14 -1.01
CA GLU A 135 -15.31 -6.15 -0.90
C GLU A 135 -15.47 -5.34 -2.19
N ARG A 136 -14.36 -4.90 -2.82
CA ARG A 136 -14.41 -4.19 -4.11
C ARG A 136 -14.99 -5.07 -5.21
N ARG A 137 -14.62 -6.35 -5.28
CA ARG A 137 -15.15 -7.30 -6.26
C ARG A 137 -16.64 -7.52 -6.08
N ALA A 138 -17.13 -7.69 -4.85
CA ALA A 138 -18.54 -7.81 -4.53
C ALA A 138 -19.31 -6.55 -4.93
N GLN A 139 -18.81 -5.35 -4.65
CA GLN A 139 -19.41 -4.08 -5.04
C GLN A 139 -19.46 -3.89 -6.58
N GLN A 140 -18.45 -4.34 -7.31
CA GLN A 140 -18.44 -4.31 -8.78
C GLN A 140 -19.47 -5.27 -9.37
N GLN A 141 -19.63 -6.47 -8.81
CA GLN A 141 -20.65 -7.44 -9.23
C GLN A 141 -22.06 -6.94 -8.93
N GLN A 142 -22.32 -6.32 -7.79
CA GLN A 142 -23.60 -5.71 -7.48
C GLN A 142 -23.96 -4.57 -8.43
N ARG A 143 -22.98 -3.76 -8.86
CA ARG A 143 -23.22 -2.71 -9.87
C ARG A 143 -23.60 -3.26 -11.24
N LEU A 144 -23.09 -4.42 -11.62
CA LEU A 144 -23.47 -5.10 -12.86
C LEU A 144 -24.88 -5.71 -12.80
N LEU A 145 -25.34 -6.13 -11.63
CA LEU A 145 -26.70 -6.70 -11.43
C LEU A 145 -27.81 -5.64 -11.38
N ILE A 146 -27.49 -4.37 -11.17
CA ILE A 146 -28.48 -3.26 -11.19
C ILE A 146 -28.80 -2.78 -12.62
N TRP A 147 -28.05 -3.26 -13.64
CA TRP A 147 -28.24 -2.89 -15.05
C TRP A 147 -28.92 -3.99 -15.87
N PHE A 148 -29.45 -5.02 -15.26
CA PHE A 148 -30.32 -6.05 -15.82
C PHE A 148 -31.64 -6.10 -15.04
#